data_3bf624d472b5eb89419a90bae26260f7
#
_entry.id   3bf624d472b5eb89419a90bae26260f7
#
_cell.length_a   1.000
_cell.length_b   1.000
_cell.length_c   1.000
_cell.angle_alpha   90.00
_cell.angle_beta   90.00
_cell.angle_gamma   90.00
#
_symmetry.space_group_name_H-M   'P 1'
#
loop_
_entity.id
_entity.type
_entity.pdbx_description
1 polymer ?
#
loop_
_entity_poly.entity_id
_entity_poly.type
_entity_poly.pdbx_seq_one_letter_code
_entity_poly.pdbx_strand_id
1 'polypeptide(L)'
;MLSVVIPTFNESKNIRNLVAQIDVALKGVDYEIVFVDDSKDNTPDVIMEVAKEYPQVRMEHRKNGTGLATAVLDGFKLAKGEYMACMDADLQHPPIVLKYMYRAMESGADFCIPSRLIPGGDDGGLNWYRKVESGTARKIGQVMLPCLRKISDPTSGLFMFRREVIENADLQPIGWKIMVEVLAMGTYSKVVEIPYKFQQRTEGESKLSGKVTLEYLKQLKNLRKRYNKSNRYEVEIWSTERMMKGDK
;
A
#
# COMPACT_ATOMS: atom_id res chain seq x y z
N MET A 1 -6.11 -7.02 15.29
CA MET A 1 -5.78 -5.58 15.16
C MET A 1 -5.15 -5.31 13.79
N LEU A 2 -5.51 -4.20 13.12
CA LEU A 2 -4.95 -3.71 11.86
C LEU A 2 -4.02 -2.51 12.11
N SER A 3 -2.81 -2.49 11.53
CA SER A 3 -1.96 -1.29 11.47
C SER A 3 -1.99 -0.69 10.07
N VAL A 4 -2.40 0.57 9.93
CA VAL A 4 -2.34 1.32 8.68
C VAL A 4 -1.09 2.20 8.69
N VAL A 5 -0.09 1.81 7.92
CA VAL A 5 1.19 2.54 7.78
C VAL A 5 1.05 3.57 6.66
N ILE A 6 1.28 4.82 6.99
CA ILE A 6 1.13 5.96 6.07
C ILE A 6 2.42 6.78 6.05
N PRO A 7 3.26 6.62 5.03
CA PRO A 7 4.41 7.49 4.84
C PRO A 7 3.95 8.88 4.39
N THR A 8 4.50 9.94 4.99
CA THR A 8 4.13 11.33 4.68
C THR A 8 5.35 12.19 4.32
N PHE A 9 5.14 13.09 3.35
CA PHE A 9 6.09 14.12 2.98
C PHE A 9 5.36 15.35 2.42
N ASN A 10 5.17 16.40 3.27
CA ASN A 10 4.47 17.64 2.96
C ASN A 10 3.00 17.39 2.54
N GLU A 11 2.25 16.75 3.43
CA GLU A 11 0.85 16.32 3.20
C GLU A 11 -0.13 16.97 4.20
N SER A 12 0.25 18.07 4.84
CA SER A 12 -0.50 18.73 5.93
C SER A 12 -1.98 18.94 5.63
N LYS A 13 -2.33 19.27 4.39
CA LYS A 13 -3.71 19.52 3.96
C LYS A 13 -4.59 18.27 3.91
N ASN A 14 -3.98 17.10 3.74
CA ASN A 14 -4.71 15.83 3.56
C ASN A 14 -4.95 15.09 4.89
N ILE A 15 -4.07 15.28 5.89
CA ILE A 15 -4.02 14.45 7.10
C ILE A 15 -5.35 14.36 7.83
N ARG A 16 -5.98 15.49 8.15
CA ARG A 16 -7.22 15.53 8.93
C ARG A 16 -8.37 14.79 8.21
N ASN A 17 -8.52 15.06 6.93
CA ASN A 17 -9.54 14.41 6.11
C ASN A 17 -9.27 12.90 5.93
N LEU A 18 -8.01 12.51 5.73
CA LEU A 18 -7.60 11.12 5.60
C LEU A 18 -7.93 10.33 6.87
N VAL A 19 -7.54 10.83 8.05
CA VAL A 19 -7.80 10.15 9.33
C VAL A 19 -9.29 10.04 9.59
N ALA A 20 -10.08 11.08 9.36
CA ALA A 20 -11.53 11.05 9.54
C ALA A 20 -12.19 9.99 8.63
N GLN A 21 -11.75 9.87 7.37
CA GLN A 21 -12.27 8.85 6.45
C GLN A 21 -11.83 7.44 6.83
N ILE A 22 -10.60 7.24 7.34
CA ILE A 22 -10.14 5.94 7.84
C ILE A 22 -10.97 5.51 9.06
N ASP A 23 -11.22 6.42 10.00
CA ASP A 23 -12.01 6.15 11.19
C ASP A 23 -13.44 5.70 10.84
N VAL A 24 -14.07 6.39 9.89
CA VAL A 24 -15.39 5.97 9.37
C VAL A 24 -15.32 4.60 8.69
N ALA A 25 -14.28 4.36 7.87
CA ALA A 25 -14.12 3.13 7.11
C ALA A 25 -13.90 1.90 8.02
N LEU A 26 -13.14 2.07 9.09
CA LEU A 26 -12.73 1.02 10.02
C LEU A 26 -13.58 0.99 11.30
N LYS A 27 -14.74 1.63 11.29
CA LYS A 27 -15.67 1.60 12.45
C LYS A 27 -15.96 0.16 12.89
N GLY A 28 -15.67 -0.16 14.16
CA GLY A 28 -15.84 -1.49 14.73
C GLY A 28 -14.66 -2.44 14.49
N VAL A 29 -13.61 -2.01 13.82
CA VAL A 29 -12.34 -2.73 13.69
C VAL A 29 -11.36 -2.20 14.74
N ASP A 30 -10.59 -3.09 15.37
CA ASP A 30 -9.46 -2.71 16.20
C ASP A 30 -8.27 -2.34 15.30
N TYR A 31 -7.88 -1.05 15.28
CA TYR A 31 -6.85 -0.55 14.38
C TYR A 31 -5.99 0.56 14.98
N GLU A 32 -4.83 0.79 14.38
CA GLU A 32 -3.96 1.95 14.58
C GLU A 32 -3.57 2.57 13.23
N ILE A 33 -3.27 3.87 13.24
CA ILE A 33 -2.64 4.59 12.12
C ILE A 33 -1.23 4.96 12.56
N VAL A 34 -0.23 4.54 11.76
CA VAL A 34 1.18 4.80 11.99
C VAL A 34 1.70 5.71 10.88
N PHE A 35 1.76 7.01 11.16
CA PHE A 35 2.44 7.94 10.26
C PHE A 35 3.95 7.83 10.42
N VAL A 36 4.66 7.74 9.29
CA VAL A 36 6.12 7.89 9.25
C VAL A 36 6.44 9.08 8.38
N ASP A 37 6.83 10.17 9.03
CA ASP A 37 6.86 11.50 8.45
C ASP A 37 8.29 12.00 8.19
N ASP A 38 8.55 12.41 6.94
CA ASP A 38 9.79 13.04 6.48
C ASP A 38 9.58 14.52 6.11
N SER A 39 8.45 15.11 6.47
CA SER A 39 8.03 16.45 6.05
C SER A 39 8.94 17.55 6.57
N LYS A 40 8.96 18.66 5.83
CA LYS A 40 9.65 19.89 6.16
C LYS A 40 8.69 21.06 6.40
N ASP A 41 7.40 20.83 6.14
CA ASP A 41 6.31 21.77 6.41
C ASP A 41 5.69 21.46 7.78
N ASN A 42 4.49 21.98 8.03
CA ASN A 42 3.75 21.78 9.29
C ASN A 42 2.99 20.43 9.36
N THR A 43 3.26 19.48 8.49
CA THR A 43 2.61 18.15 8.51
C THR A 43 2.71 17.46 9.87
N PRO A 44 3.90 17.38 10.54
CA PRO A 44 4.00 16.73 11.84
C PRO A 44 3.14 17.41 12.92
N ASP A 45 3.02 18.74 12.90
CA ASP A 45 2.17 19.46 13.85
C ASP A 45 0.69 19.09 13.66
N VAL A 46 0.23 19.03 12.40
CA VAL A 46 -1.13 18.63 12.06
C VAL A 46 -1.40 17.19 12.51
N ILE A 47 -0.46 16.26 12.31
CA ILE A 47 -0.60 14.86 12.77
C ILE A 47 -0.72 14.82 14.30
N MET A 48 0.11 15.58 15.04
CA MET A 48 0.04 15.65 16.50
C MET A 48 -1.29 16.22 17.00
N GLU A 49 -1.86 17.20 16.32
CA GLU A 49 -3.18 17.74 16.65
C GLU A 49 -4.27 16.69 16.43
N VAL A 50 -4.25 16.00 15.29
CA VAL A 50 -5.21 14.94 14.95
C VAL A 50 -5.10 13.77 15.93
N ALA A 51 -3.90 13.42 16.39
CA ALA A 51 -3.70 12.38 17.40
C ALA A 51 -4.35 12.69 18.76
N LYS A 52 -4.63 13.96 19.09
CA LYS A 52 -5.39 14.31 20.29
C LYS A 52 -6.88 13.98 20.18
N GLU A 53 -7.42 14.01 18.96
CA GLU A 53 -8.82 13.69 18.65
C GLU A 53 -9.02 12.17 18.38
N TYR A 54 -7.99 11.52 17.84
CA TYR A 54 -7.98 10.11 17.43
C TYR A 54 -6.84 9.35 18.13
N PRO A 55 -7.09 8.75 19.32
CA PRO A 55 -6.04 8.11 20.13
C PRO A 55 -5.31 6.94 19.44
N GLN A 56 -5.90 6.35 18.39
CA GLN A 56 -5.30 5.29 17.57
C GLN A 56 -4.25 5.82 16.58
N VAL A 57 -4.10 7.16 16.45
CA VAL A 57 -3.10 7.79 15.58
C VAL A 57 -1.79 7.98 16.35
N ARG A 58 -0.69 7.57 15.74
CA ARG A 58 0.66 7.85 16.21
C ARG A 58 1.60 8.17 15.07
N MET A 59 2.69 8.84 15.37
CA MET A 59 3.66 9.32 14.39
C MET A 59 5.10 9.05 14.83
N GLU A 60 5.93 8.71 13.85
CA GLU A 60 7.38 8.82 13.92
C GLU A 60 7.82 9.90 12.92
N HIS A 61 8.32 11.02 13.43
CA HIS A 61 8.90 12.07 12.59
C HIS A 61 10.41 11.89 12.45
N ARG A 62 10.88 11.63 11.22
CA ARG A 62 12.27 11.31 10.92
C ARG A 62 13.04 12.55 10.45
N LYS A 63 13.91 13.11 11.28
CA LYS A 63 14.73 14.29 10.94
C LYS A 63 15.67 14.07 9.74
N ASN A 64 16.15 12.83 9.56
CA ASN A 64 17.08 12.44 8.50
C ASN A 64 16.50 11.31 7.64
N GLY A 65 15.21 11.41 7.30
CA GLY A 65 14.54 10.41 6.49
C GLY A 65 15.16 10.26 5.10
N THR A 66 15.29 9.03 4.63
CA THR A 66 15.89 8.70 3.33
C THR A 66 14.86 8.34 2.27
N GLY A 67 13.60 8.80 2.46
CA GLY A 67 12.51 8.68 1.47
C GLY A 67 11.54 7.54 1.75
N LEU A 68 10.58 7.39 0.83
CA LEU A 68 9.39 6.56 0.97
C LEU A 68 9.69 5.11 1.38
N ALA A 69 10.66 4.47 0.72
CA ALA A 69 10.98 3.07 0.97
C ALA A 69 11.34 2.79 2.43
N THR A 70 12.22 3.61 3.00
CA THR A 70 12.64 3.47 4.40
C THR A 70 11.54 3.89 5.37
N ALA A 71 10.70 4.88 5.00
CA ALA A 71 9.56 5.28 5.81
C ALA A 71 8.58 4.12 6.00
N VAL A 72 8.24 3.42 4.92
CA VAL A 72 7.34 2.28 5.01
C VAL A 72 7.94 1.13 5.82
N LEU A 73 9.24 0.83 5.65
CA LEU A 73 9.90 -0.21 6.46
C LEU A 73 9.91 0.14 7.96
N ASP A 74 10.20 1.38 8.31
CA ASP A 74 10.15 1.81 9.70
C ASP A 74 8.72 1.75 10.25
N GLY A 75 7.73 2.10 9.42
CA GLY A 75 6.32 1.91 9.75
C GLY A 75 5.94 0.45 10.02
N PHE A 76 6.42 -0.50 9.21
CA PHE A 76 6.17 -1.92 9.45
C PHE A 76 6.84 -2.43 10.75
N LYS A 77 8.02 -1.93 11.11
CA LYS A 77 8.65 -2.25 12.39
C LYS A 77 7.88 -1.68 13.58
N LEU A 78 7.33 -0.47 13.42
CA LEU A 78 6.55 0.20 14.45
C LEU A 78 5.13 -0.38 14.57
N ALA A 79 4.56 -0.92 13.51
CA ALA A 79 3.22 -1.50 13.47
C ALA A 79 3.06 -2.59 14.54
N LYS A 80 1.90 -2.64 15.22
CA LYS A 80 1.58 -3.61 16.28
C LYS A 80 0.57 -4.66 15.82
N GLY A 81 -0.17 -4.38 14.75
CA GLY A 81 -1.24 -5.24 14.24
C GLY A 81 -0.75 -6.55 13.63
N GLU A 82 -1.62 -7.53 13.66
CA GLU A 82 -1.49 -8.79 12.91
C GLU A 82 -1.57 -8.55 11.41
N TYR A 83 -2.47 -7.64 11.01
CA TYR A 83 -2.58 -7.17 9.64
C TYR A 83 -1.88 -5.82 9.49
N MET A 84 -1.15 -5.66 8.42
CA MET A 84 -0.44 -4.43 8.08
C MET A 84 -0.91 -3.93 6.71
N ALA A 85 -1.36 -2.70 6.64
CA ALA A 85 -1.66 -2.00 5.40
C ALA A 85 -0.64 -0.90 5.15
N CYS A 86 -0.25 -0.72 3.89
CA CYS A 86 0.47 0.47 3.43
C CYS A 86 -0.48 1.31 2.59
N MET A 87 -0.56 2.62 2.83
CA MET A 87 -1.46 3.53 2.14
C MET A 87 -0.80 4.90 1.96
N ASP A 88 -0.92 5.48 0.76
CA ASP A 88 -0.48 6.86 0.49
C ASP A 88 -1.42 7.89 1.14
N ALA A 89 -0.88 9.06 1.52
CA ALA A 89 -1.63 10.11 2.22
C ALA A 89 -2.47 11.02 1.30
N ASP A 90 -2.40 10.86 -0.02
CA ASP A 90 -2.94 11.79 -1.02
C ASP A 90 -4.41 11.57 -1.41
N LEU A 91 -5.10 10.66 -0.71
CA LEU A 91 -6.51 10.30 -0.94
C LEU A 91 -6.82 9.71 -2.34
N GLN A 92 -5.83 9.40 -3.15
CA GLN A 92 -6.07 8.72 -4.43
C GLN A 92 -6.60 7.28 -4.24
N HIS A 93 -6.28 6.68 -3.10
CA HIS A 93 -6.87 5.43 -2.64
C HIS A 93 -7.98 5.75 -1.63
N PRO A 94 -9.26 5.53 -1.94
CA PRO A 94 -10.36 5.81 -1.00
C PRO A 94 -10.21 4.99 0.28
N PRO A 95 -10.21 5.59 1.47
CA PRO A 95 -10.03 4.87 2.74
C PRO A 95 -11.06 3.76 3.00
N ILE A 96 -12.26 3.85 2.42
CA ILE A 96 -13.26 2.77 2.52
C ILE A 96 -12.76 1.41 2.00
N VAL A 97 -11.77 1.41 1.12
CA VAL A 97 -11.15 0.18 0.57
C VAL A 97 -10.49 -0.63 1.69
N LEU A 98 -9.95 0.02 2.74
CA LEU A 98 -9.35 -0.66 3.89
C LEU A 98 -10.33 -1.62 4.58
N LYS A 99 -11.61 -1.25 4.67
CA LYS A 99 -12.67 -2.12 5.21
C LYS A 99 -12.81 -3.42 4.40
N TYR A 100 -12.77 -3.31 3.09
CA TYR A 100 -12.93 -4.46 2.20
C TYR A 100 -11.69 -5.34 2.20
N MET A 101 -10.50 -4.72 2.27
CA MET A 101 -9.24 -5.45 2.44
C MET A 101 -9.23 -6.21 3.77
N TYR A 102 -9.64 -5.57 4.86
CA TYR A 102 -9.73 -6.21 6.18
C TYR A 102 -10.65 -7.45 6.13
N ARG A 103 -11.80 -7.36 5.47
CA ARG A 103 -12.70 -8.52 5.26
C ARG A 103 -12.01 -9.65 4.48
N ALA A 104 -11.21 -9.33 3.47
CA ALA A 104 -10.45 -10.34 2.74
C ALA A 104 -9.42 -11.04 3.64
N MET A 105 -8.77 -10.29 4.54
CA MET A 105 -7.84 -10.88 5.52
C MET A 105 -8.58 -11.79 6.51
N GLU A 106 -9.74 -11.36 7.02
CA GLU A 106 -10.59 -12.17 7.92
C GLU A 106 -11.10 -13.46 7.25
N SER A 107 -11.31 -13.46 5.92
CA SER A 107 -11.66 -14.67 5.16
C SER A 107 -10.46 -15.54 4.78
N GLY A 108 -9.31 -15.32 5.40
CA GLY A 108 -8.13 -16.17 5.31
C GLY A 108 -7.16 -15.80 4.20
N ALA A 109 -7.20 -14.56 3.67
CA ALA A 109 -6.12 -14.08 2.79
C ALA A 109 -4.84 -13.83 3.59
N ASP A 110 -3.68 -14.11 2.99
CA ASP A 110 -2.39 -13.68 3.52
C ASP A 110 -2.01 -12.31 2.99
N PHE A 111 -2.51 -11.98 1.79
CA PHE A 111 -2.24 -10.73 1.09
C PHE A 111 -3.50 -10.24 0.37
N CYS A 112 -3.86 -8.97 0.51
CA CYS A 112 -4.97 -8.34 -0.21
C CYS A 112 -4.47 -7.14 -1.02
N ILE A 113 -4.83 -7.12 -2.31
CA ILE A 113 -4.43 -6.08 -3.26
C ILE A 113 -5.69 -5.46 -3.87
N PRO A 114 -5.98 -4.18 -3.63
CA PRO A 114 -6.99 -3.49 -4.42
C PRO A 114 -6.45 -3.24 -5.82
N SER A 115 -7.22 -3.67 -6.81
CA SER A 115 -6.83 -3.60 -8.22
C SER A 115 -7.80 -2.77 -9.05
N ARG A 116 -7.23 -1.89 -9.85
CA ARG A 116 -7.95 -1.08 -10.86
C ARG A 116 -8.20 -1.84 -12.14
N LEU A 117 -7.59 -3.02 -12.31
CA LEU A 117 -7.41 -3.71 -13.58
C LEU A 117 -8.22 -5.02 -13.67
N ILE A 118 -8.98 -5.35 -12.62
CA ILE A 118 -9.91 -6.48 -12.60
C ILE A 118 -11.35 -6.00 -12.83
N PRO A 119 -12.30 -6.90 -13.15
CA PRO A 119 -13.70 -6.52 -13.34
C PRO A 119 -14.26 -5.76 -12.13
N GLY A 120 -14.85 -4.60 -12.36
CA GLY A 120 -15.33 -3.69 -11.32
C GLY A 120 -14.30 -2.67 -10.81
N GLY A 121 -13.04 -2.78 -11.20
CA GLY A 121 -12.00 -1.78 -10.96
C GLY A 121 -12.06 -0.63 -11.97
N ASP A 122 -11.51 0.53 -11.57
CA ASP A 122 -11.47 1.75 -12.40
C ASP A 122 -10.17 2.52 -12.10
N ASP A 123 -9.52 3.00 -13.12
CA ASP A 123 -8.27 3.78 -13.00
C ASP A 123 -8.48 5.28 -12.71
N GLY A 124 -9.74 5.71 -12.49
CA GLY A 124 -10.08 7.09 -12.16
C GLY A 124 -9.87 8.08 -13.30
N GLY A 125 -9.85 7.60 -14.54
CA GLY A 125 -9.64 8.45 -15.71
C GLY A 125 -8.20 8.94 -15.87
N LEU A 126 -7.22 8.14 -15.43
CA LEU A 126 -5.80 8.42 -15.68
C LEU A 126 -5.60 8.74 -17.17
N ASN A 127 -4.79 9.77 -17.46
CA ASN A 127 -4.45 10.10 -18.83
C ASN A 127 -3.68 8.93 -19.49
N TRP A 128 -3.76 8.86 -20.84
CA TRP A 128 -3.18 7.75 -21.61
C TRP A 128 -1.68 7.55 -21.35
N TYR A 129 -0.93 8.63 -21.12
CA TYR A 129 0.51 8.57 -20.84
C TYR A 129 0.79 7.80 -19.53
N ARG A 130 0.07 8.13 -18.45
CA ARG A 130 0.18 7.42 -17.17
C ARG A 130 -0.29 5.97 -17.25
N LYS A 131 -1.31 5.68 -18.09
CA LYS A 131 -1.73 4.29 -18.35
C LYS A 131 -0.62 3.49 -19.02
N VAL A 132 0.05 4.06 -20.03
CA VAL A 132 1.17 3.42 -20.73
C VAL A 132 2.35 3.23 -19.78
N GLU A 133 2.72 4.25 -19.01
CA GLU A 133 3.81 4.18 -18.03
C GLU A 133 3.56 3.10 -16.98
N SER A 134 2.40 3.10 -16.34
CA SER A 134 2.01 2.10 -15.34
C SER A 134 1.91 0.70 -15.94
N GLY A 135 1.33 0.56 -17.14
CA GLY A 135 1.22 -0.71 -17.86
C GLY A 135 2.58 -1.29 -18.25
N THR A 136 3.50 -0.43 -18.69
CA THR A 136 4.87 -0.82 -19.04
C THR A 136 5.65 -1.26 -17.80
N ALA A 137 5.60 -0.49 -16.71
CA ALA A 137 6.24 -0.83 -15.45
C ALA A 137 5.74 -2.18 -14.92
N ARG A 138 4.42 -2.40 -14.93
CA ARG A 138 3.80 -3.67 -14.56
C ARG A 138 4.34 -4.83 -15.40
N LYS A 139 4.30 -4.71 -16.73
CA LYS A 139 4.77 -5.77 -17.64
C LYS A 139 6.24 -6.10 -17.45
N ILE A 140 7.09 -5.09 -17.30
CA ILE A 140 8.52 -5.29 -17.00
C ILE A 140 8.67 -6.07 -15.69
N GLY A 141 7.96 -5.66 -14.63
CA GLY A 141 7.97 -6.37 -13.34
C GLY A 141 7.57 -7.84 -13.48
N GLN A 142 6.47 -8.14 -14.17
CA GLN A 142 5.97 -9.51 -14.38
C GLN A 142 6.90 -10.38 -15.24
N VAL A 143 7.63 -9.77 -16.19
CA VAL A 143 8.64 -10.50 -17.00
C VAL A 143 9.87 -10.80 -16.15
N MET A 144 10.36 -9.82 -15.40
CA MET A 144 11.58 -9.96 -14.59
C MET A 144 11.38 -10.81 -13.33
N LEU A 145 10.22 -10.74 -12.71
CA LEU A 145 9.89 -11.43 -11.45
C LEU A 145 8.70 -12.37 -11.65
N PRO A 146 8.93 -13.69 -11.79
CA PRO A 146 7.86 -14.67 -11.96
C PRO A 146 6.79 -14.63 -10.84
N CYS A 147 7.18 -14.25 -9.63
CA CYS A 147 6.26 -14.10 -8.49
C CYS A 147 5.20 -12.99 -8.68
N LEU A 148 5.32 -12.12 -9.68
CA LEU A 148 4.33 -11.07 -9.96
C LEU A 148 3.34 -11.43 -11.09
N ARG A 149 3.56 -12.54 -11.79
CA ARG A 149 2.81 -12.86 -13.04
C ARG A 149 1.31 -13.03 -12.84
N LYS A 150 0.91 -13.56 -11.70
CA LYS A 150 -0.50 -13.78 -11.37
C LYS A 150 -1.21 -12.55 -10.81
N ILE A 151 -0.47 -11.51 -10.41
CA ILE A 151 -0.99 -10.29 -9.80
C ILE A 151 -1.37 -9.29 -10.89
N SER A 152 -2.59 -8.78 -10.85
CA SER A 152 -3.09 -7.86 -11.87
C SER A 152 -2.50 -6.45 -11.76
N ASP A 153 -2.35 -5.90 -10.54
CA ASP A 153 -1.79 -4.57 -10.27
C ASP A 153 -0.68 -4.61 -9.19
N PRO A 154 0.49 -5.21 -9.49
CA PRO A 154 1.57 -5.38 -8.51
C PRO A 154 2.28 -4.07 -8.15
N THR A 155 1.91 -2.96 -8.76
CA THR A 155 2.55 -1.65 -8.56
C THR A 155 1.68 -0.65 -7.79
N SER A 156 0.56 -1.10 -7.21
CA SER A 156 -0.32 -0.27 -6.37
C SER A 156 0.42 0.28 -5.14
N GLY A 157 0.04 1.48 -4.70
CA GLY A 157 0.51 2.08 -3.43
C GLY A 157 -0.30 1.61 -2.21
N LEU A 158 -1.46 0.98 -2.44
CA LEU A 158 -2.31 0.43 -1.39
C LEU A 158 -2.27 -1.10 -1.42
N PHE A 159 -1.94 -1.73 -0.29
CA PHE A 159 -1.96 -3.17 -0.10
C PHE A 159 -2.05 -3.51 1.38
N MET A 160 -2.51 -4.73 1.70
CA MET A 160 -2.60 -5.24 3.08
C MET A 160 -2.12 -6.68 3.12
N PHE A 161 -1.46 -7.07 4.21
CA PHE A 161 -0.92 -8.42 4.36
C PHE A 161 -0.81 -8.81 5.84
N ARG A 162 -0.73 -10.12 6.12
CA ARG A 162 -0.44 -10.63 7.45
C ARG A 162 1.02 -10.35 7.84
N ARG A 163 1.28 -9.99 9.07
CA ARG A 163 2.65 -9.74 9.58
C ARG A 163 3.61 -10.88 9.25
N GLU A 164 3.15 -12.11 9.36
CA GLU A 164 3.91 -13.33 9.06
C GLU A 164 4.51 -13.36 7.65
N VAL A 165 3.87 -12.68 6.70
CA VAL A 165 4.35 -12.58 5.31
C VAL A 165 5.77 -12.03 5.22
N ILE A 166 6.13 -11.09 6.11
CA ILE A 166 7.45 -10.44 6.09
C ILE A 166 8.34 -10.81 7.27
N GLU A 167 7.89 -11.66 8.18
CA GLU A 167 8.61 -11.98 9.43
C GLU A 167 10.05 -12.44 9.18
N ASN A 168 10.26 -13.26 8.15
CA ASN A 168 11.57 -13.77 7.76
C ASN A 168 12.08 -13.15 6.44
N ALA A 169 11.51 -12.04 6.00
CA ALA A 169 11.87 -11.40 4.74
C ALA A 169 12.95 -10.33 4.95
N ASP A 170 14.05 -10.44 4.22
CA ASP A 170 15.08 -9.39 4.16
C ASP A 170 14.65 -8.31 3.17
N LEU A 171 13.85 -7.34 3.64
CA LEU A 171 13.30 -6.26 2.81
C LEU A 171 14.32 -5.13 2.63
N GLN A 172 14.69 -4.84 1.38
CA GLN A 172 15.63 -3.78 1.00
C GLN A 172 15.05 -2.97 -0.18
N PRO A 173 13.85 -2.35 -0.03
CA PRO A 173 13.20 -1.68 -1.15
C PRO A 173 13.99 -0.48 -1.64
N ILE A 174 13.92 -0.25 -2.94
CA ILE A 174 14.52 0.89 -3.62
C ILE A 174 13.39 1.71 -4.25
N GLY A 175 13.32 3.00 -3.94
CA GLY A 175 12.32 3.90 -4.53
C GLY A 175 10.91 3.68 -4.00
N TRP A 176 9.90 3.61 -4.89
CA TRP A 176 8.50 3.82 -4.53
C TRP A 176 7.60 2.57 -4.61
N LYS A 177 8.10 1.46 -5.16
CA LYS A 177 7.29 0.25 -5.40
C LYS A 177 7.48 -0.78 -4.29
N ILE A 178 7.06 -0.43 -3.08
CA ILE A 178 7.26 -1.24 -1.87
C ILE A 178 6.53 -2.57 -1.96
N MET A 179 5.30 -2.59 -2.49
CA MET A 179 4.53 -3.82 -2.64
C MET A 179 5.29 -4.87 -3.47
N VAL A 180 6.03 -4.45 -4.50
CA VAL A 180 6.85 -5.37 -5.32
C VAL A 180 7.91 -6.08 -4.47
N GLU A 181 8.53 -5.35 -3.52
CA GLU A 181 9.49 -5.92 -2.59
C GLU A 181 8.83 -6.95 -1.66
N VAL A 182 7.69 -6.58 -1.04
CA VAL A 182 6.96 -7.46 -0.14
C VAL A 182 6.48 -8.72 -0.86
N LEU A 183 5.93 -8.59 -2.08
CA LEU A 183 5.51 -9.73 -2.90
C LEU A 183 6.68 -10.63 -3.31
N ALA A 184 7.85 -10.05 -3.60
CA ALA A 184 9.00 -10.83 -4.04
C ALA A 184 9.72 -11.56 -2.90
N MET A 185 9.79 -10.95 -1.72
CA MET A 185 10.57 -11.47 -0.59
C MET A 185 9.72 -12.22 0.43
N GLY A 186 8.42 -11.92 0.49
CA GLY A 186 7.50 -12.48 1.47
C GLY A 186 7.16 -13.95 1.26
N THR A 187 6.56 -14.55 2.28
CA THR A 187 6.00 -15.90 2.25
C THR A 187 4.50 -15.83 2.46
N TYR A 188 3.73 -16.25 1.47
CA TYR A 188 2.26 -16.23 1.49
C TYR A 188 1.71 -17.29 0.54
N SER A 189 0.49 -17.76 0.78
CA SER A 189 -0.17 -18.81 0.00
C SER A 189 -1.44 -18.32 -0.70
N LYS A 190 -2.15 -17.38 -0.10
CA LYS A 190 -3.43 -16.87 -0.63
C LYS A 190 -3.39 -15.35 -0.80
N VAL A 191 -3.50 -14.92 -2.06
CA VAL A 191 -3.66 -13.50 -2.44
C VAL A 191 -5.09 -13.27 -2.86
N VAL A 192 -5.72 -12.23 -2.33
CA VAL A 192 -7.04 -11.77 -2.77
C VAL A 192 -6.89 -10.44 -3.48
N GLU A 193 -7.43 -10.34 -4.70
CA GLU A 193 -7.56 -9.07 -5.40
C GLU A 193 -9.01 -8.58 -5.33
N ILE A 194 -9.21 -7.34 -4.89
CA ILE A 194 -10.51 -6.69 -4.79
C ILE A 194 -10.62 -5.52 -5.77
N PRO A 195 -11.77 -5.33 -6.44
CA PRO A 195 -11.94 -4.19 -7.35
C PRO A 195 -12.07 -2.88 -6.56
N TYR A 196 -11.45 -1.80 -7.05
CA TYR A 196 -11.68 -0.48 -6.50
C TYR A 196 -11.57 0.60 -7.59
N LYS A 197 -12.11 1.78 -7.30
CA LYS A 197 -12.00 2.97 -8.14
C LYS A 197 -10.93 3.88 -7.60
N PHE A 198 -9.87 4.07 -8.38
CA PHE A 198 -8.80 5.02 -8.08
C PHE A 198 -9.35 6.45 -8.25
N GLN A 199 -8.98 7.35 -7.35
CA GLN A 199 -9.45 8.74 -7.40
C GLN A 199 -8.37 9.67 -7.95
N GLN A 200 -8.81 10.80 -8.50
CA GLN A 200 -7.89 11.89 -8.81
C GLN A 200 -7.39 12.52 -7.51
N ARG A 201 -6.14 12.93 -7.50
CA ARG A 201 -5.54 13.63 -6.36
C ARG A 201 -6.30 14.93 -6.10
N THR A 202 -6.65 15.17 -4.83
CA THR A 202 -7.35 16.39 -4.42
C THR A 202 -6.39 17.55 -4.22
N GLU A 203 -5.18 17.29 -3.71
CA GLU A 203 -4.15 18.29 -3.41
C GLU A 203 -2.75 17.73 -3.72
N GLY A 204 -1.78 18.61 -4.00
CA GLY A 204 -0.38 18.27 -4.21
C GLY A 204 -0.01 17.92 -5.66
N GLU A 205 1.30 17.87 -5.93
CA GLU A 205 1.86 17.59 -7.26
C GLU A 205 2.36 16.14 -7.38
N SER A 206 2.34 15.61 -8.61
CA SER A 206 2.91 14.28 -8.87
C SER A 206 4.43 14.35 -8.86
N LYS A 207 5.05 13.55 -7.99
CA LYS A 207 6.53 13.44 -7.85
C LYS A 207 7.14 12.41 -8.82
N LEU A 208 6.37 11.90 -9.81
CA LEU A 208 6.88 10.96 -10.80
C LEU A 208 7.93 11.64 -11.71
N SER A 209 9.10 11.04 -11.79
CA SER A 209 10.23 11.51 -12.60
C SER A 209 10.97 10.33 -13.23
N GLY A 210 11.81 10.57 -14.25
CA GLY A 210 12.65 9.52 -14.84
C GLY A 210 13.55 8.81 -13.81
N LYS A 211 13.88 9.46 -12.69
CA LYS A 211 14.60 8.86 -11.57
C LYS A 211 13.84 7.68 -10.96
N VAL A 212 12.52 7.83 -10.78
CA VAL A 212 11.65 6.78 -10.21
C VAL A 212 11.64 5.52 -11.08
N THR A 213 11.63 5.69 -12.41
CA THR A 213 11.71 4.56 -13.35
C THR A 213 13.06 3.83 -13.25
N LEU A 214 14.16 4.56 -13.15
CA LEU A 214 15.50 3.96 -12.98
C LEU A 214 15.63 3.23 -11.65
N GLU A 215 15.13 3.80 -10.56
CA GLU A 215 15.08 3.15 -9.24
C GLU A 215 14.27 1.86 -9.29
N TYR A 216 13.13 1.87 -9.96
CA TYR A 216 12.32 0.67 -10.15
C TYR A 216 13.05 -0.44 -10.92
N LEU A 217 13.72 -0.12 -12.02
CA LEU A 217 14.52 -1.09 -12.77
C LEU A 217 15.68 -1.65 -11.94
N LYS A 218 16.32 -0.80 -11.14
CA LYS A 218 17.38 -1.22 -10.19
C LYS A 218 16.80 -2.17 -9.13
N GLN A 219 15.64 -1.86 -8.58
CA GLN A 219 14.94 -2.73 -7.63
C GLN A 219 14.63 -4.10 -8.25
N LEU A 220 14.04 -4.14 -9.44
CA LEU A 220 13.73 -5.39 -10.13
C LEU A 220 14.97 -6.25 -10.38
N LYS A 221 16.09 -5.63 -10.80
CA LYS A 221 17.37 -6.32 -11.02
C LYS A 221 17.92 -6.92 -9.73
N ASN A 222 17.80 -6.19 -8.62
CA ASN A 222 18.20 -6.66 -7.30
C ASN A 222 17.30 -7.82 -6.84
N LEU A 223 15.98 -7.65 -6.90
CA LEU A 223 15.01 -8.66 -6.50
C LEU A 223 15.13 -9.94 -7.30
N ARG A 224 15.43 -9.88 -8.61
CA ARG A 224 15.62 -11.07 -9.43
C ARG A 224 16.69 -12.03 -8.89
N LYS A 225 17.65 -11.52 -8.11
CA LYS A 225 18.69 -12.34 -7.47
C LYS A 225 18.25 -12.91 -6.13
N ARG A 226 17.35 -12.22 -5.42
CA ARG A 226 17.01 -12.48 -4.01
C ARG A 226 15.59 -13.03 -3.78
N TYR A 227 14.64 -12.88 -4.73
CA TYR A 227 13.24 -13.18 -4.50
C TYR A 227 13.03 -14.62 -4.01
N ASN A 228 12.02 -14.81 -3.19
CA ASN A 228 11.63 -16.11 -2.65
C ASN A 228 11.12 -17.04 -3.76
N LYS A 229 12.01 -17.92 -4.27
CA LYS A 229 11.69 -18.86 -5.37
C LYS A 229 10.81 -20.01 -4.91
N SER A 230 10.75 -20.28 -3.61
CA SER A 230 9.93 -21.36 -3.04
C SER A 230 8.48 -20.94 -2.81
N ASN A 231 8.20 -19.64 -2.81
CA ASN A 231 6.85 -19.14 -2.58
C ASN A 231 5.86 -19.64 -3.65
N ARG A 232 4.77 -20.27 -3.21
CA ARG A 232 3.68 -20.76 -4.05
C ARG A 232 2.39 -20.21 -3.51
N TYR A 233 1.64 -19.52 -4.37
CA TYR A 233 0.41 -18.86 -3.98
C TYR A 233 -0.66 -18.98 -5.06
N GLU A 234 -1.90 -18.83 -4.62
CA GLU A 234 -3.08 -18.71 -5.46
C GLU A 234 -3.61 -17.28 -5.40
N VAL A 235 -4.25 -16.84 -6.47
CA VAL A 235 -4.90 -15.53 -6.55
C VAL A 235 -6.39 -15.75 -6.71
N GLU A 236 -7.14 -15.20 -5.78
CA GLU A 236 -8.59 -15.16 -5.82
C GLU A 236 -9.06 -13.74 -6.16
N ILE A 237 -9.85 -13.59 -7.20
CA ILE A 237 -10.43 -12.28 -7.59
C ILE A 237 -11.84 -12.21 -7.04
N TRP A 238 -12.10 -11.23 -6.16
CA TRP A 238 -13.42 -11.00 -5.65
C TRP A 238 -14.25 -10.14 -6.61
N SER A 239 -15.53 -10.46 -6.75
CA SER A 239 -16.50 -9.58 -7.39
C SER A 239 -16.84 -8.39 -6.47
N THR A 240 -17.31 -7.30 -7.05
CA THR A 240 -17.82 -6.14 -6.29
C THR A 240 -18.90 -6.55 -5.29
N GLU A 241 -19.78 -7.48 -5.66
CA GLU A 241 -20.84 -7.96 -4.79
C GLU A 241 -20.28 -8.68 -3.56
N ARG A 242 -19.34 -9.61 -3.75
CA ARG A 242 -18.69 -10.32 -2.64
C ARG A 242 -17.92 -9.36 -1.73
N MET A 243 -17.17 -8.45 -2.32
CA MET A 243 -16.44 -7.42 -1.57
C MET A 243 -17.37 -6.61 -0.66
N MET A 244 -18.57 -6.22 -1.16
CA MET A 244 -19.49 -5.40 -0.38
C MET A 244 -20.24 -6.19 0.69
N LYS A 245 -20.63 -7.44 0.42
CA LYS A 245 -21.42 -8.27 1.35
C LYS A 245 -20.55 -8.97 2.40
N GLY A 246 -19.28 -9.27 2.11
CA GLY A 246 -18.45 -10.20 2.88
C GLY A 246 -18.90 -11.66 2.66
N ASP A 247 -18.10 -12.59 3.14
CA ASP A 247 -18.53 -13.99 3.28
C ASP A 247 -19.55 -14.03 4.45
N LYS A 248 -20.78 -14.49 4.16
CA LYS A 248 -21.80 -14.76 5.17
C LYS A 248 -21.51 -16.09 5.84
#